data_59e6207bdef925d7206e5513fa174b96
#
_entry.id   59e6207bdef925d7206e5513fa174b96
#
_cell.length_a   1.000
_cell.length_b   1.000
_cell.length_c   1.000
_cell.angle_alpha   90.00
_cell.angle_beta   90.00
_cell.angle_gamma   90.00
#
_symmetry.space_group_name_H-M   'P 1'
#
loop_
_entity.id
_entity.type
_entity.pdbx_description
1 polymer ?
#
loop_
_entity_poly.entity_id
_entity_poly.type
_entity_poly.pdbx_seq_one_letter_code
_entity_poly.pdbx_strand_id
1 'polypeptide(L)'
;RRQRQMCIRDSHTNMFSATWPPAVRGLAETFMRLPVRVTVGSDVLSANRRVSQTVEVLDDGRMKERRLNSFLRSIDAQKTNEKILIFALYKKEAQRVENTLRRWGYRVSGIHGDLSQHDRIANLEAFRSASTPLLVATDVAARGLDIPNVEYVINYTFPLTIEDYIHRIGRTGRGGKSGKALTFFTDEDKAHAGELIRVLKDAEQPVPKEMDRFPTTIKRKTHSSYGDHYKELVPGKAKKITFDDDD
;
A
#
# COMPACT_ATOMS: atom_id res chain seq x y z
N ARG A 1 -14.27 -5.73 -33.01
CA ARG A 1 -14.30 -7.07 -32.35
C ARG A 1 -13.36 -8.09 -33.02
N ARG A 2 -13.24 -8.14 -34.35
CA ARG A 2 -12.33 -9.09 -35.05
C ARG A 2 -10.83 -8.80 -34.84
N GLN A 3 -10.42 -7.55 -34.74
CA GLN A 3 -9.00 -7.19 -34.52
C GLN A 3 -8.48 -7.60 -33.13
N ARG A 4 -9.33 -7.56 -32.07
CA ARG A 4 -8.93 -8.02 -30.73
C ARG A 4 -8.67 -9.53 -30.65
N GLN A 5 -9.39 -10.33 -31.45
CA GLN A 5 -9.16 -11.78 -31.47
C GLN A 5 -7.91 -12.20 -32.27
N MET A 6 -7.49 -11.43 -33.28
CA MET A 6 -6.26 -11.69 -34.02
C MET A 6 -5.00 -11.41 -33.20
N CYS A 7 -5.00 -10.37 -32.36
CA CYS A 7 -3.84 -10.03 -31.49
C CYS A 7 -3.59 -11.04 -30.37
N ILE A 8 -4.61 -11.82 -29.96
CA ILE A 8 -4.49 -12.80 -28.86
C ILE A 8 -3.76 -14.08 -29.29
N ARG A 9 -3.73 -14.40 -30.58
CA ARG A 9 -3.13 -15.68 -31.07
C ARG A 9 -1.60 -15.64 -31.20
N ASP A 10 -1.02 -14.47 -31.42
CA ASP A 10 0.40 -14.30 -31.70
C ASP A 10 1.15 -13.41 -30.71
N SER A 11 0.51 -13.05 -29.58
CA SER A 11 1.14 -12.21 -28.56
C SER A 11 1.72 -13.05 -27.42
N HIS A 12 2.95 -12.77 -27.03
CA HIS A 12 3.50 -13.25 -25.78
C HIS A 12 3.03 -12.36 -24.62
N THR A 13 2.39 -12.98 -23.63
CA THR A 13 1.95 -12.28 -22.43
C THR A 13 2.94 -12.52 -21.31
N ASN A 14 3.53 -11.45 -20.78
CA ASN A 14 4.37 -11.49 -19.59
C ASN A 14 3.67 -10.81 -18.43
N MET A 15 3.64 -11.48 -17.29
CA MET A 15 3.06 -10.94 -16.05
C MET A 15 4.16 -10.76 -15.02
N PHE A 16 4.28 -9.55 -14.48
CA PHE A 16 5.21 -9.23 -13.41
C PHE A 16 4.44 -8.90 -12.13
N SER A 17 4.82 -9.53 -11.04
CA SER A 17 4.24 -9.25 -9.73
C SER A 17 5.29 -9.37 -8.64
N ALA A 18 5.23 -8.47 -7.65
CA ALA A 18 6.08 -8.55 -6.46
C ALA A 18 5.56 -9.58 -5.44
N THR A 19 4.29 -9.99 -5.54
CA THR A 19 3.65 -10.97 -4.67
C THR A 19 2.94 -12.02 -5.51
N TRP A 20 2.85 -13.27 -5.00
CA TRP A 20 2.25 -14.37 -5.75
C TRP A 20 1.19 -15.12 -4.93
N PRO A 21 0.15 -14.43 -4.42
CA PRO A 21 -0.94 -15.08 -3.72
C PRO A 21 -1.79 -15.94 -4.68
N PRO A 22 -2.58 -16.90 -4.16
CA PRO A 22 -3.41 -17.79 -4.98
C PRO A 22 -4.31 -17.06 -5.99
N ALA A 23 -4.85 -15.90 -5.62
CA ALA A 23 -5.69 -15.09 -6.52
C ALA A 23 -4.92 -14.57 -7.75
N VAL A 24 -3.66 -14.10 -7.56
CA VAL A 24 -2.79 -13.65 -8.66
C VAL A 24 -2.38 -14.83 -9.53
N ARG A 25 -2.12 -15.99 -8.93
CA ARG A 25 -1.83 -17.23 -9.66
C ARG A 25 -3.01 -17.63 -10.54
N GLY A 26 -4.23 -17.67 -9.99
CA GLY A 26 -5.44 -17.98 -10.77
C GLY A 26 -5.67 -17.01 -11.91
N LEU A 27 -5.40 -15.70 -11.68
CA LEU A 27 -5.47 -14.70 -12.72
C LEU A 27 -4.46 -14.97 -13.85
N ALA A 28 -3.22 -15.30 -13.50
CA ALA A 28 -2.17 -15.63 -14.47
C ALA A 28 -2.57 -16.84 -15.33
N GLU A 29 -3.11 -17.89 -14.71
CA GLU A 29 -3.60 -19.10 -15.40
C GLU A 29 -4.76 -18.81 -16.36
N THR A 30 -5.56 -17.77 -16.10
CA THR A 30 -6.66 -17.34 -16.98
C THR A 30 -6.17 -16.63 -18.24
N PHE A 31 -5.10 -15.83 -18.14
CA PHE A 31 -4.62 -14.99 -19.25
C PHE A 31 -3.41 -15.55 -20.00
N MET A 32 -2.70 -16.51 -19.42
CA MET A 32 -1.49 -17.07 -20.01
C MET A 32 -1.66 -18.56 -20.34
N ARG A 33 -1.13 -18.96 -21.47
CA ARG A 33 -1.13 -20.37 -21.90
C ARG A 33 0.19 -21.02 -21.53
N LEU A 34 0.16 -22.05 -20.67
CA LEU A 34 1.34 -22.77 -20.18
C LEU A 34 2.44 -21.83 -19.67
N PRO A 35 2.15 -20.96 -18.70
CA PRO A 35 3.13 -19.97 -18.27
C PRO A 35 4.31 -20.63 -17.56
N VAL A 36 5.52 -20.13 -17.84
CA VAL A 36 6.71 -20.44 -17.06
C VAL A 36 6.84 -19.41 -15.94
N ARG A 37 6.96 -19.86 -14.70
CA ARG A 37 7.20 -19.01 -13.55
C ARG A 37 8.71 -18.84 -13.33
N VAL A 38 9.17 -17.61 -13.35
CA VAL A 38 10.53 -17.23 -12.98
C VAL A 38 10.48 -16.42 -11.69
N THR A 39 11.10 -16.95 -10.62
CA THR A 39 11.17 -16.25 -9.32
C THR A 39 12.56 -15.67 -9.15
N VAL A 40 12.62 -14.35 -8.89
CA VAL A 40 13.87 -13.67 -8.54
C VAL A 40 13.83 -13.31 -7.07
N GLY A 41 14.68 -13.91 -6.26
CA GLY A 41 14.68 -13.76 -4.80
C GLY A 41 13.83 -14.82 -4.09
N SER A 42 13.13 -14.45 -3.02
CA SER A 42 12.31 -15.33 -2.19
C SER A 42 10.82 -15.12 -2.47
N ASP A 43 10.04 -16.20 -2.42
CA ASP A 43 8.57 -16.15 -2.44
C ASP A 43 7.96 -15.61 -1.12
N VAL A 44 8.79 -15.52 -0.08
CA VAL A 44 8.36 -14.98 1.21
C VAL A 44 8.27 -13.48 1.13
N LEU A 45 7.09 -12.95 1.44
CA LEU A 45 6.86 -11.51 1.53
C LEU A 45 7.74 -10.96 2.66
N SER A 46 8.78 -10.21 2.29
CA SER A 46 9.74 -9.64 3.25
C SER A 46 9.92 -8.15 3.03
N ALA A 47 10.03 -7.42 4.13
CA ALA A 47 10.39 -6.01 4.07
C ALA A 47 11.87 -5.85 3.72
N ASN A 48 12.17 -4.81 2.94
CA ASN A 48 13.55 -4.49 2.60
C ASN A 48 14.34 -4.09 3.86
N ARG A 49 15.40 -4.82 4.21
CA ARG A 49 16.26 -4.56 5.38
C ARG A 49 16.93 -3.18 5.38
N ARG A 50 17.03 -2.54 4.19
CA ARG A 50 17.57 -1.17 4.04
C ARG A 50 16.58 -0.08 4.46
N VAL A 51 15.32 -0.45 4.74
CA VAL A 51 14.31 0.45 5.26
C VAL A 51 14.30 0.34 6.79
N SER A 52 14.75 1.39 7.46
CA SER A 52 14.59 1.51 8.90
C SER A 52 13.12 1.74 9.23
N GLN A 53 12.53 0.83 9.99
CA GLN A 53 11.11 0.83 10.33
C GLN A 53 10.91 1.23 11.79
N THR A 54 10.14 2.27 12.01
CA THR A 54 9.72 2.71 13.36
C THR A 54 8.20 2.57 13.45
N VAL A 55 7.72 1.86 14.46
CA VAL A 55 6.30 1.76 14.76
C VAL A 55 6.02 2.51 16.05
N GLU A 56 5.12 3.47 16.02
CA GLU A 56 4.62 4.18 17.20
C GLU A 56 3.22 3.70 17.52
N VAL A 57 3.08 3.06 18.68
CA VAL A 57 1.78 2.62 19.18
C VAL A 57 1.12 3.79 19.90
N LEU A 58 -0.07 4.16 19.43
CA LEU A 58 -0.84 5.29 19.96
C LEU A 58 -2.11 4.77 20.66
N ASP A 59 -2.38 5.29 21.85
CA ASP A 59 -3.56 4.90 22.60
C ASP A 59 -4.86 5.48 22.01
N ASP A 60 -4.76 6.60 21.30
CA ASP A 60 -5.87 7.28 20.66
C ASP A 60 -5.50 7.75 19.25
N GLY A 61 -6.32 7.42 18.26
CA GLY A 61 -6.16 7.87 16.88
C GLY A 61 -6.11 9.39 16.70
N ARG A 62 -6.70 10.15 17.65
CA ARG A 62 -6.62 11.62 17.68
C ARG A 62 -5.20 12.13 17.91
N MET A 63 -4.33 11.32 18.47
CA MET A 63 -2.92 11.68 18.66
C MET A 63 -2.11 11.69 17.37
N LYS A 64 -2.58 11.02 16.30
CA LYS A 64 -1.87 10.90 15.02
C LYS A 64 -1.44 12.26 14.44
N GLU A 65 -2.34 13.25 14.43
CA GLU A 65 -2.02 14.59 13.91
C GLU A 65 -0.90 15.26 14.70
N ARG A 66 -0.99 15.23 16.04
CA ARG A 66 0.05 15.81 16.91
C ARG A 66 1.39 15.10 16.73
N ARG A 67 1.39 13.77 16.65
CA ARG A 67 2.61 12.97 16.43
C ARG A 67 3.22 13.21 15.06
N LEU A 68 2.38 13.30 14.02
CA LEU A 68 2.83 13.66 12.69
C LEU A 68 3.53 15.02 12.67
N ASN A 69 2.92 16.04 13.30
CA ASN A 69 3.53 17.36 13.36
C ASN A 69 4.85 17.37 14.14
N SER A 70 4.89 16.65 15.29
CA SER A 70 6.12 16.49 16.09
C SER A 70 7.24 15.84 15.27
N PHE A 71 6.93 14.77 14.55
CA PHE A 71 7.89 14.09 13.67
C PHE A 71 8.38 15.00 12.54
N LEU A 72 7.48 15.66 11.82
CA LEU A 72 7.84 16.56 10.72
C LEU A 72 8.71 17.72 11.17
N ARG A 73 8.47 18.23 12.39
CA ARG A 73 9.35 19.26 13.00
C ARG A 73 10.72 18.69 13.36
N SER A 74 10.81 17.49 13.88
CA SER A 74 12.08 16.86 14.28
C SER A 74 13.04 16.64 13.11
N ILE A 75 12.52 16.50 11.89
CA ILE A 75 13.31 16.37 10.66
C ILE A 75 13.39 17.67 9.85
N ASP A 76 12.92 18.79 10.42
CA ASP A 76 12.88 20.10 9.79
C ASP A 76 12.21 20.10 8.38
N ALA A 77 11.07 19.38 8.28
CA ALA A 77 10.39 19.10 7.01
C ALA A 77 9.92 20.37 6.26
N GLN A 78 9.91 21.54 6.89
CA GLN A 78 9.61 22.81 6.22
C GLN A 78 10.77 23.34 5.40
N LYS A 79 12.02 23.02 5.79
CA LYS A 79 13.23 23.53 5.14
C LYS A 79 13.91 22.51 4.26
N THR A 80 13.75 21.21 4.59
CA THR A 80 14.31 20.13 3.77
C THR A 80 13.59 20.00 2.42
N ASN A 81 14.33 19.51 1.43
CA ASN A 81 13.77 19.05 0.16
C ASN A 81 13.65 17.51 0.11
N GLU A 82 13.87 16.83 1.24
CA GLU A 82 13.66 15.39 1.35
C GLU A 82 12.19 15.05 1.11
N LYS A 83 11.96 14.07 0.25
CA LYS A 83 10.61 13.67 -0.14
C LYS A 83 9.98 12.77 0.89
N ILE A 84 8.82 13.16 1.36
CA ILE A 84 8.06 12.50 2.41
C ILE A 84 6.72 12.05 1.83
N LEU A 85 6.49 10.75 1.79
CA LEU A 85 5.23 10.17 1.33
C LEU A 85 4.40 9.72 2.53
N ILE A 86 3.22 10.30 2.68
CA ILE A 86 2.30 10.05 3.79
C ILE A 86 1.11 9.26 3.26
N PHE A 87 0.91 8.05 3.77
CA PHE A 87 -0.22 7.21 3.40
C PHE A 87 -1.37 7.36 4.39
N ALA A 88 -2.54 7.65 3.85
CA ALA A 88 -3.82 7.57 4.52
C ALA A 88 -4.67 6.45 3.90
N LEU A 89 -5.59 5.85 4.67
CA LEU A 89 -6.39 4.74 4.19
C LEU A 89 -7.52 5.20 3.27
N TYR A 90 -8.20 6.28 3.65
CA TYR A 90 -9.39 6.77 2.96
C TYR A 90 -9.16 8.13 2.31
N LYS A 91 -9.83 8.38 1.17
CA LYS A 91 -9.72 9.65 0.43
C LYS A 91 -10.06 10.88 1.27
N LYS A 92 -11.10 10.81 2.11
CA LYS A 92 -11.48 11.91 3.02
C LYS A 92 -10.42 12.16 4.11
N GLU A 93 -9.79 11.11 4.59
CA GLU A 93 -8.68 11.20 5.54
C GLU A 93 -7.46 11.84 4.89
N ALA A 94 -7.09 11.40 3.67
CA ALA A 94 -6.00 11.99 2.90
C ALA A 94 -6.20 13.49 2.71
N GLN A 95 -7.40 13.91 2.28
CA GLN A 95 -7.75 15.32 2.11
C GLN A 95 -7.66 16.11 3.43
N ARG A 96 -8.14 15.52 4.55
CA ARG A 96 -8.05 16.15 5.87
C ARG A 96 -6.60 16.36 6.30
N VAL A 97 -5.76 15.31 6.15
CA VAL A 97 -4.33 15.37 6.49
C VAL A 97 -3.61 16.40 5.63
N GLU A 98 -3.85 16.40 4.31
CA GLU A 98 -3.29 17.40 3.39
C GLU A 98 -3.66 18.82 3.82
N ASN A 99 -4.94 19.10 4.07
CA ASN A 99 -5.42 20.42 4.50
C ASN A 99 -4.81 20.84 5.86
N THR A 100 -4.65 19.89 6.77
CA THR A 100 -4.03 20.15 8.07
C THR A 100 -2.55 20.53 7.91
N LEU A 101 -1.80 19.78 7.11
CA LEU A 101 -0.39 20.07 6.83
C LEU A 101 -0.23 21.43 6.14
N ARG A 102 -1.10 21.75 5.19
CA ARG A 102 -1.10 23.06 4.51
C ARG A 102 -1.35 24.22 5.49
N ARG A 103 -2.30 24.06 6.41
CA ARG A 103 -2.55 25.05 7.48
C ARG A 103 -1.35 25.23 8.43
N TRP A 104 -0.55 24.18 8.63
CA TRP A 104 0.69 24.27 9.42
C TRP A 104 1.88 24.84 8.65
N GLY A 105 1.68 25.24 7.39
CA GLY A 105 2.71 25.89 6.56
C GLY A 105 3.63 24.91 5.83
N TYR A 106 3.30 23.62 5.77
CA TYR A 106 4.06 22.67 4.98
C TYR A 106 3.72 22.78 3.49
N ARG A 107 4.74 22.64 2.64
CA ARG A 107 4.58 22.49 1.19
C ARG A 107 4.12 21.06 0.90
N VAL A 108 2.84 20.88 0.66
CA VAL A 108 2.22 19.55 0.53
C VAL A 108 1.28 19.50 -0.66
N SER A 109 1.27 18.35 -1.33
CA SER A 109 0.28 17.96 -2.35
C SER A 109 -0.44 16.68 -1.96
N GLY A 110 -1.63 16.47 -2.52
CA GLY A 110 -2.41 15.25 -2.32
C GLY A 110 -2.57 14.44 -3.60
N ILE A 111 -2.68 13.11 -3.48
CA ILE A 111 -3.11 12.20 -4.56
C ILE A 111 -4.14 11.24 -4.00
N HIS A 112 -5.41 11.51 -4.30
CA HIS A 112 -6.55 10.70 -3.87
C HIS A 112 -7.69 10.71 -4.90
N GLY A 113 -8.69 9.85 -4.72
CA GLY A 113 -9.72 9.58 -5.73
C GLY A 113 -10.65 10.75 -6.08
N ASP A 114 -10.68 11.82 -5.28
CA ASP A 114 -11.53 13.00 -5.54
C ASP A 114 -10.86 14.03 -6.44
N LEU A 115 -9.57 13.87 -6.76
CA LEU A 115 -8.84 14.77 -7.66
C LEU A 115 -9.05 14.40 -9.12
N SER A 116 -9.11 15.41 -9.99
CA SER A 116 -9.07 15.23 -11.43
C SER A 116 -7.74 14.57 -11.86
N GLN A 117 -7.74 13.93 -13.03
CA GLN A 117 -6.49 13.34 -13.55
C GLN A 117 -5.42 14.41 -13.82
N HIS A 118 -5.83 15.60 -14.24
CA HIS A 118 -4.95 16.74 -14.43
C HIS A 118 -4.28 17.16 -13.12
N ASP A 119 -5.06 17.31 -12.03
CA ASP A 119 -4.53 17.71 -10.73
C ASP A 119 -3.60 16.64 -10.14
N ARG A 120 -3.92 15.35 -10.36
CA ARG A 120 -3.05 14.25 -9.93
C ARG A 120 -1.69 14.29 -10.61
N ILE A 121 -1.65 14.58 -11.91
CA ILE A 121 -0.40 14.73 -12.68
C ILE A 121 0.36 15.95 -12.17
N ALA A 122 -0.29 17.09 -12.03
CA ALA A 122 0.34 18.33 -11.54
C ALA A 122 0.93 18.16 -10.13
N ASN A 123 0.18 17.53 -9.22
CA ASN A 123 0.63 17.24 -7.86
C ASN A 123 1.82 16.28 -7.82
N LEU A 124 1.83 15.27 -8.71
CA LEU A 124 2.95 14.35 -8.82
C LEU A 124 4.21 15.04 -9.32
N GLU A 125 4.10 15.91 -10.33
CA GLU A 125 5.23 16.69 -10.85
C GLU A 125 5.75 17.69 -9.81
N ALA A 126 4.87 18.34 -9.04
CA ALA A 126 5.26 19.19 -7.94
C ALA A 126 6.03 18.43 -6.85
N PHE A 127 5.66 17.18 -6.58
CA PHE A 127 6.38 16.30 -5.68
C PHE A 127 7.71 15.81 -6.28
N ARG A 128 7.74 15.48 -7.56
CA ARG A 128 8.97 15.06 -8.26
C ARG A 128 10.03 16.15 -8.28
N SER A 129 9.63 17.39 -8.54
CA SER A 129 10.52 18.54 -8.52
C SER A 129 10.88 19.05 -7.12
N ALA A 130 10.33 18.43 -6.06
CA ALA A 130 10.44 18.88 -4.66
C ALA A 130 9.90 20.29 -4.40
N SER A 131 9.10 20.88 -5.30
CA SER A 131 8.37 22.11 -5.02
C SER A 131 7.33 21.91 -3.90
N THR A 132 6.75 20.71 -3.81
CA THR A 132 5.99 20.22 -2.66
C THR A 132 6.60 18.89 -2.17
N PRO A 133 7.57 18.92 -1.25
CA PRO A 133 8.30 17.73 -0.80
C PRO A 133 7.45 16.74 0.01
N LEU A 134 6.28 17.16 0.49
CA LEU A 134 5.31 16.28 1.15
C LEU A 134 4.21 15.88 0.18
N LEU A 135 3.92 14.57 0.14
CA LEU A 135 2.81 14.02 -0.65
C LEU A 135 1.92 13.17 0.24
N VAL A 136 0.62 13.49 0.31
CA VAL A 136 -0.39 12.67 0.98
C VAL A 136 -1.12 11.83 -0.06
N ALA A 137 -1.13 10.52 0.11
CA ALA A 137 -1.71 9.61 -0.88
C ALA A 137 -2.53 8.49 -0.25
N THR A 138 -3.49 7.96 -1.01
CA THR A 138 -4.13 6.67 -0.72
C THR A 138 -3.49 5.57 -1.56
N ASP A 139 -3.57 4.30 -1.10
CA ASP A 139 -2.98 3.17 -1.82
C ASP A 139 -3.44 3.08 -3.28
N VAL A 140 -4.74 3.19 -3.50
CA VAL A 140 -5.34 3.10 -4.84
C VAL A 140 -4.79 4.18 -5.77
N ALA A 141 -4.61 5.38 -5.26
CA ALA A 141 -4.14 6.50 -6.06
C ALA A 141 -2.62 6.51 -6.26
N ALA A 142 -1.86 5.89 -5.34
CA ALA A 142 -0.40 5.76 -5.43
C ALA A 142 0.06 4.53 -6.22
N ARG A 143 -0.83 3.56 -6.48
CA ARG A 143 -0.52 2.38 -7.31
C ARG A 143 -0.21 2.79 -8.75
N GLY A 144 0.83 2.17 -9.31
CA GLY A 144 1.26 2.45 -10.69
C GLY A 144 2.00 3.78 -10.87
N LEU A 145 2.08 4.63 -9.84
CA LEU A 145 2.85 5.85 -9.93
C LEU A 145 4.34 5.56 -9.66
N ASP A 146 5.17 6.00 -10.59
CA ASP A 146 6.61 6.05 -10.36
C ASP A 146 6.91 7.29 -9.49
N ILE A 147 7.18 7.05 -8.21
CA ILE A 147 7.55 8.08 -7.23
C ILE A 147 9.01 7.80 -6.85
N PRO A 148 9.97 8.47 -7.50
CA PRO A 148 11.37 8.26 -7.24
C PRO A 148 11.86 9.02 -6.00
N ASN A 149 12.93 8.53 -5.39
CA ASN A 149 13.69 9.21 -4.34
C ASN A 149 12.82 9.66 -3.15
N VAL A 150 12.04 8.74 -2.59
CA VAL A 150 11.33 8.97 -1.32
C VAL A 150 12.26 8.62 -0.18
N GLU A 151 12.57 9.57 0.69
CA GLU A 151 13.40 9.37 1.87
C GLU A 151 12.60 8.82 3.04
N TYR A 152 11.39 9.35 3.24
CA TYR A 152 10.51 8.96 4.33
C TYR A 152 9.16 8.47 3.82
N VAL A 153 8.72 7.32 4.33
CA VAL A 153 7.34 6.85 4.21
C VAL A 153 6.67 6.92 5.57
N ILE A 154 5.51 7.56 5.66
CA ILE A 154 4.72 7.65 6.88
C ILE A 154 3.39 6.95 6.66
N ASN A 155 3.13 5.86 7.36
CA ASN A 155 1.82 5.26 7.44
C ASN A 155 1.01 5.99 8.52
N TYR A 156 0.29 7.04 8.12
CA TYR A 156 -0.59 7.79 9.01
C TYR A 156 -1.74 6.92 9.51
N THR A 157 -2.24 6.04 8.65
CA THR A 157 -3.18 4.98 9.01
C THR A 157 -2.61 3.65 8.52
N PHE A 158 -2.67 2.64 9.38
CA PHE A 158 -2.20 1.31 9.03
C PHE A 158 -3.00 0.78 7.82
N PRO A 159 -2.37 0.10 6.87
CA PRO A 159 -3.07 -0.44 5.70
C PRO A 159 -3.96 -1.64 6.06
N LEU A 160 -4.85 -2.03 5.14
CA LEU A 160 -5.78 -3.14 5.36
C LEU A 160 -5.11 -4.51 5.34
N THR A 161 -3.91 -4.62 4.76
CA THR A 161 -3.17 -5.87 4.67
C THR A 161 -1.68 -5.64 4.96
N ILE A 162 -1.00 -6.70 5.38
CA ILE A 162 0.45 -6.64 5.60
C ILE A 162 1.22 -6.51 4.27
N GLU A 163 0.65 -7.02 3.18
CA GLU A 163 1.19 -6.84 1.84
C GLU A 163 1.22 -5.35 1.46
N ASP A 164 0.11 -4.65 1.68
CA ASP A 164 0.07 -3.20 1.42
C ASP A 164 1.06 -2.44 2.32
N TYR A 165 1.25 -2.87 3.58
CA TYR A 165 2.30 -2.32 4.45
C TYR A 165 3.69 -2.42 3.81
N ILE A 166 4.07 -3.60 3.34
CA ILE A 166 5.37 -3.82 2.69
C ILE A 166 5.48 -3.03 1.39
N HIS A 167 4.42 -2.96 0.61
CA HIS A 167 4.37 -2.15 -0.62
C HIS A 167 4.51 -0.65 -0.35
N ARG A 168 3.92 -0.14 0.75
CA ARG A 168 4.05 1.26 1.14
C ARG A 168 5.47 1.58 1.57
N ILE A 169 6.03 0.83 2.52
CA ILE A 169 7.40 1.07 2.99
C ILE A 169 8.43 0.84 1.88
N GLY A 170 8.16 -0.03 0.92
CA GLY A 170 8.96 -0.23 -0.28
C GLY A 170 8.91 0.94 -1.29
N ARG A 171 8.25 2.06 -0.98
CA ARG A 171 8.40 3.31 -1.74
C ARG A 171 9.67 4.05 -1.41
N THR A 172 10.29 3.75 -0.28
CA THR A 172 11.64 4.19 0.07
C THR A 172 12.64 3.04 -0.01
N GLY A 173 13.91 3.31 0.20
CA GLY A 173 14.96 2.29 0.18
C GLY A 173 15.23 1.66 -1.18
N ARG A 174 14.90 2.34 -2.29
CA ARG A 174 15.07 1.86 -3.67
C ARG A 174 16.44 2.20 -4.24
N GLY A 175 16.82 1.47 -5.29
CA GLY A 175 18.07 1.74 -6.02
C GLY A 175 19.32 1.63 -5.16
N GLY A 176 19.34 0.74 -4.18
CA GLY A 176 20.50 0.55 -3.30
C GLY A 176 20.60 1.55 -2.13
N LYS A 177 19.72 2.54 -2.07
CA LYS A 177 19.67 3.54 -1.00
C LYS A 177 19.02 2.99 0.27
N SER A 178 19.31 3.62 1.41
CA SER A 178 18.53 3.42 2.65
C SER A 178 17.27 4.27 2.63
N GLY A 179 16.28 3.87 3.42
CA GLY A 179 15.03 4.60 3.60
C GLY A 179 14.53 4.54 5.03
N LYS A 180 13.56 5.38 5.36
CA LYS A 180 12.96 5.42 6.70
C LYS A 180 11.44 5.30 6.59
N ALA A 181 10.84 4.48 7.43
CA ALA A 181 9.41 4.30 7.52
C ALA A 181 8.94 4.54 8.96
N LEU A 182 7.94 5.41 9.12
CA LEU A 182 7.24 5.64 10.39
C LEU A 182 5.81 5.12 10.24
N THR A 183 5.34 4.35 11.20
CA THR A 183 3.99 3.79 11.17
C THR A 183 3.28 4.09 12.48
N PHE A 184 2.13 4.73 12.41
CA PHE A 184 1.24 4.86 13.55
C PHE A 184 0.36 3.63 13.63
N PHE A 185 0.33 3.02 14.81
CA PHE A 185 -0.42 1.81 15.12
C PHE A 185 -1.35 2.08 16.30
N THR A 186 -2.61 1.69 16.19
CA THR A 186 -3.64 1.92 17.20
C THR A 186 -4.37 0.63 17.55
N ASP A 187 -5.23 0.67 18.54
CA ASP A 187 -6.10 -0.47 18.91
C ASP A 187 -7.02 -0.94 17.77
N GLU A 188 -7.34 -0.04 16.83
CA GLU A 188 -8.11 -0.40 15.63
C GLU A 188 -7.35 -1.37 14.72
N ASP A 189 -6.01 -1.30 14.76
CA ASP A 189 -5.11 -2.08 13.90
C ASP A 189 -4.70 -3.42 14.53
N LYS A 190 -5.16 -3.74 15.74
CA LYS A 190 -4.76 -4.91 16.55
C LYS A 190 -4.81 -6.25 15.82
N ALA A 191 -5.71 -6.38 14.83
CA ALA A 191 -5.82 -7.61 14.04
C ALA A 191 -4.57 -7.92 13.21
N HIS A 192 -3.75 -6.90 12.92
CA HIS A 192 -2.52 -6.99 12.12
C HIS A 192 -1.25 -7.05 12.97
N ALA A 193 -1.38 -6.99 14.32
CA ALA A 193 -0.22 -6.92 15.21
C ALA A 193 0.73 -8.12 15.05
N GLY A 194 0.19 -9.34 15.00
CA GLY A 194 1.00 -10.55 14.86
C GLY A 194 1.79 -10.60 13.53
N GLU A 195 1.16 -10.18 12.42
CA GLU A 195 1.80 -10.13 11.11
C GLU A 195 2.86 -9.03 11.05
N LEU A 196 2.58 -7.85 11.62
CA LEU A 196 3.53 -6.75 11.68
C LEU A 196 4.76 -7.10 12.52
N ILE A 197 4.56 -7.71 13.70
CA ILE A 197 5.67 -8.18 14.56
C ILE A 197 6.56 -9.16 13.80
N ARG A 198 5.97 -10.08 13.04
CA ARG A 198 6.71 -11.02 12.22
C ARG A 198 7.55 -10.31 11.15
N VAL A 199 6.93 -9.38 10.40
CA VAL A 199 7.63 -8.60 9.36
C VAL A 199 8.79 -7.79 9.93
N LEU A 200 8.61 -7.16 11.10
CA LEU A 200 9.68 -6.41 11.77
C LEU A 200 10.83 -7.34 12.18
N LYS A 201 10.53 -8.50 12.77
CA LYS A 201 11.55 -9.48 13.17
C LYS A 201 12.32 -10.04 11.96
N ASP A 202 11.59 -10.41 10.88
CA ASP A 202 12.19 -10.95 9.66
C ASP A 202 13.11 -9.92 8.96
N ALA A 203 12.80 -8.63 9.12
CA ALA A 203 13.59 -7.52 8.61
C ALA A 203 14.66 -7.01 9.61
N GLU A 204 14.83 -7.68 10.75
CA GLU A 204 15.78 -7.29 11.82
C GLU A 204 15.53 -5.86 12.36
N GLN A 205 14.24 -5.46 12.41
CA GLN A 205 13.83 -4.15 12.91
C GLN A 205 13.33 -4.23 14.36
N PRO A 206 13.44 -3.14 15.13
CA PRO A 206 12.97 -3.12 16.50
C PRO A 206 11.46 -3.28 16.59
N VAL A 207 11.00 -4.14 17.50
CA VAL A 207 9.58 -4.29 17.84
C VAL A 207 9.32 -3.47 19.10
N PRO A 208 8.42 -2.47 19.08
CA PRO A 208 8.08 -1.70 20.26
C PRO A 208 7.48 -2.59 21.37
N LYS A 209 7.82 -2.35 22.61
CA LYS A 209 7.28 -3.10 23.76
C LYS A 209 5.76 -2.96 23.88
N GLU A 210 5.22 -1.84 23.49
CA GLU A 210 3.80 -1.55 23.48
C GLU A 210 3.00 -2.50 22.56
N MET A 211 3.68 -3.17 21.61
CA MET A 211 3.06 -4.20 20.76
C MET A 211 2.72 -5.47 21.54
N ASP A 212 3.34 -5.72 22.70
CA ASP A 212 3.09 -6.91 23.52
C ASP A 212 1.66 -6.96 24.08
N ARG A 213 0.99 -5.81 24.14
CA ARG A 213 -0.42 -5.73 24.59
C ARG A 213 -1.42 -6.30 23.56
N PHE A 214 -1.01 -6.48 22.32
CA PHE A 214 -1.88 -6.95 21.26
C PHE A 214 -1.78 -8.47 21.07
N PRO A 215 -2.87 -9.12 20.62
CA PRO A 215 -2.85 -10.55 20.33
C PRO A 215 -1.90 -10.83 19.16
N THR A 216 -0.96 -11.74 19.37
CA THR A 216 -0.02 -12.19 18.32
C THR A 216 -0.60 -13.28 17.42
N THR A 217 -1.81 -13.77 17.74
CA THR A 217 -2.48 -14.81 16.96
C THR A 217 -2.83 -14.24 15.58
N ILE A 218 -2.19 -14.77 14.54
CA ILE A 218 -2.50 -14.44 13.15
C ILE A 218 -3.86 -15.05 12.82
N LYS A 219 -4.94 -14.28 12.99
CA LYS A 219 -6.24 -14.65 12.43
C LYS A 219 -6.17 -14.36 10.95
N ARG A 220 -6.13 -15.39 10.12
CA ARG A 220 -6.34 -15.26 8.66
C ARG A 220 -7.76 -14.72 8.42
N LYS A 221 -7.95 -13.42 8.53
CA LYS A 221 -9.12 -12.74 7.99
C LYS A 221 -8.81 -12.43 6.54
N THR A 222 -9.44 -13.20 5.67
CA THR A 222 -9.45 -12.97 4.24
C THR A 222 -10.17 -11.66 3.93
N HIS A 223 -9.49 -10.72 3.31
CA HIS A 223 -10.09 -9.47 2.86
C HIS A 223 -10.82 -9.73 1.54
N SER A 224 -12.09 -9.32 1.43
CA SER A 224 -12.96 -9.58 0.27
C SER A 224 -12.43 -9.04 -1.07
N SER A 225 -11.55 -8.05 -1.06
CA SER A 225 -10.95 -7.47 -2.27
C SER A 225 -9.61 -8.10 -2.67
N TYR A 226 -8.96 -8.85 -1.78
CA TYR A 226 -7.66 -9.49 -2.02
C TYR A 226 -7.71 -10.99 -1.82
N GLY A 227 -8.91 -11.54 -1.60
CA GLY A 227 -9.32 -12.93 -1.65
C GLY A 227 -8.44 -13.90 -0.90
N ASP A 228 -9.01 -14.58 -0.01
CA ASP A 228 -8.85 -16.01 0.23
C ASP A 228 -10.26 -16.61 0.31
N HIS A 229 -11.07 -16.30 -0.67
CA HIS A 229 -12.27 -17.08 -0.98
C HIS A 229 -11.95 -18.09 -2.06
N TYR A 230 -10.92 -18.91 -1.83
CA TYR A 230 -10.95 -20.22 -2.43
C TYR A 230 -11.94 -21.08 -1.65
N LYS A 231 -13.23 -20.86 -1.87
CA LYS A 231 -14.18 -21.95 -1.84
C LYS A 231 -13.86 -22.78 -3.06
N GLU A 232 -13.38 -23.99 -2.86
CA GLU A 232 -13.45 -25.02 -3.86
C GLU A 232 -14.86 -24.95 -4.46
N LEU A 233 -14.94 -24.50 -5.70
CA LEU A 233 -16.18 -24.58 -6.47
C LEU A 233 -16.40 -26.06 -6.71
N VAL A 234 -17.07 -26.72 -5.76
CA VAL A 234 -17.74 -27.98 -6.05
C VAL A 234 -18.66 -27.67 -7.23
N PRO A 235 -18.52 -28.35 -8.38
CA PRO A 235 -19.35 -28.09 -9.52
C PRO A 235 -20.81 -28.37 -9.15
N GLY A 236 -21.50 -27.40 -8.65
CA GLY A 236 -22.94 -27.42 -8.44
C GLY A 236 -23.60 -27.28 -9.81
N LYS A 237 -24.51 -28.20 -10.14
CA LYS A 237 -25.32 -28.14 -11.35
C LYS A 237 -25.83 -26.73 -11.56
N ALA A 238 -25.50 -26.14 -12.71
CA ALA A 238 -25.99 -24.83 -13.13
C ALA A 238 -27.52 -24.81 -13.03
N LYS A 239 -28.09 -23.96 -12.18
CA LYS A 239 -29.52 -23.67 -12.18
C LYS A 239 -29.82 -22.82 -13.41
N LYS A 240 -30.64 -23.35 -14.31
CA LYS A 240 -31.19 -22.64 -15.47
C LYS A 240 -32.05 -21.50 -14.93
N ILE A 241 -31.62 -20.26 -15.17
CA ILE A 241 -32.44 -19.07 -14.92
C ILE A 241 -33.31 -18.92 -16.16
N THR A 242 -34.62 -19.17 -16.05
CA THR A 242 -35.61 -18.78 -17.03
C THR A 242 -36.03 -17.35 -16.68
N PHE A 243 -35.86 -16.45 -17.63
CA PHE A 243 -36.52 -15.15 -17.59
C PHE A 243 -37.92 -15.39 -18.16
N ASP A 244 -38.96 -15.17 -17.38
CA ASP A 244 -40.31 -15.05 -17.89
C ASP A 244 -40.39 -13.66 -18.50
N ASP A 245 -40.56 -13.61 -19.83
CA ASP A 245 -41.02 -12.41 -20.55
C ASP A 245 -42.49 -12.29 -20.26
N ASP A 246 -42.88 -11.45 -19.32
CA ASP A 246 -44.24 -10.97 -19.17
C ASP A 246 -44.35 -9.62 -19.87
N ASP A 247 -45.40 -9.55 -20.78
CA ASP A 247 -45.86 -8.51 -21.70
C ASP A 247 -45.81 -7.05 -21.18
#